data_937170ede29dfaeb3386d753ae84ddb1
#
_entry.id   937170ede29dfaeb3386d753ae84ddb1
#
_cell.length_a   1.000
_cell.length_b   1.000
_cell.length_c   1.000
_cell.angle_alpha   90.00
_cell.angle_beta   90.00
_cell.angle_gamma   90.00
#
_symmetry.space_group_name_H-M   'P 1'
#
loop_
_entity.id
_entity.type
_entity.pdbx_description
1 polymer ?
#
loop_
_entity_poly.entity_id
_entity_poly.type
_entity_poly.pdbx_seq_one_letter_code
_entity_poly.pdbx_strand_id
1 'polypeptide(L)'
;MSSTDCCFTKDDEWFRYRTAAIIVEEGNVLFVRSSGCDYLYTVGGGVHVNETSEECIKREVLEETGVPYEIDHLAVVCENFFTGQNGAFEKLHCHCLEFYFIMKSRGSKKLGDVTSINADGCKEVMTCLRRKI
;
A
#
# COMPACT_ATOMS: atom_id res chain seq x y z
N MET A 1 14.91 -2.91 14.88
CA MET A 1 13.54 -2.66 14.36
C MET A 1 12.85 -3.98 14.05
N SER A 2 11.59 -4.08 14.39
CA SER A 2 10.80 -5.26 14.07
C SER A 2 10.46 -5.28 12.58
N SER A 3 10.44 -6.47 11.99
CA SER A 3 9.88 -6.69 10.65
C SER A 3 8.55 -7.46 10.72
N THR A 4 8.02 -7.62 11.93
CA THR A 4 6.76 -8.33 12.16
C THR A 4 5.58 -7.39 11.89
N ASP A 5 4.70 -7.78 10.99
CA ASP A 5 3.49 -7.00 10.69
C ASP A 5 2.52 -7.00 11.86
N CYS A 6 1.84 -5.87 12.05
CA CYS A 6 0.72 -5.77 12.98
C CYS A 6 -0.49 -6.44 12.34
N CYS A 7 -0.47 -7.74 12.27
CA CYS A 7 -1.56 -8.53 11.71
C CYS A 7 -1.62 -9.89 12.38
N PHE A 8 -2.79 -10.53 12.28
CA PHE A 8 -2.94 -11.89 12.77
C PHE A 8 -4.02 -12.61 11.98
N THR A 9 -3.90 -13.92 11.96
CA THR A 9 -4.91 -14.81 11.39
C THR A 9 -5.30 -15.81 12.48
N LYS A 10 -6.60 -15.98 12.66
CA LYS A 10 -7.14 -17.01 13.54
C LYS A 10 -8.32 -17.65 12.82
N ASP A 11 -8.23 -18.97 12.58
CA ASP A 11 -9.23 -19.72 11.80
C ASP A 11 -9.42 -19.07 10.43
N ASP A 12 -10.61 -18.61 10.10
CA ASP A 12 -10.92 -17.94 8.83
C ASP A 12 -10.99 -16.41 8.95
N GLU A 13 -10.44 -15.86 10.04
CA GLU A 13 -10.45 -14.42 10.30
C GLU A 13 -9.04 -13.84 10.21
N TRP A 14 -8.92 -12.67 9.56
CA TRP A 14 -7.66 -11.99 9.36
C TRP A 14 -7.80 -10.50 9.65
N PHE A 15 -6.91 -9.99 10.50
CA PHE A 15 -6.83 -8.56 10.81
C PHE A 15 -5.50 -8.01 10.34
N ARG A 16 -5.51 -6.80 9.79
CA ARG A 16 -4.29 -6.12 9.35
C ARG A 16 -4.38 -4.62 9.59
N TYR A 17 -3.29 -4.08 10.13
CA TYR A 17 -3.06 -2.65 10.21
C TYR A 17 -2.13 -2.26 9.05
N ARG A 18 -2.61 -1.39 8.14
CA ARG A 18 -1.84 -1.01 6.97
C ARG A 18 -1.93 0.48 6.70
N THR A 19 -0.97 0.98 5.91
CA THR A 19 -0.95 2.35 5.40
C THR A 19 -1.07 2.33 3.89
N ALA A 20 -1.53 3.45 3.34
CA ALA A 20 -1.61 3.67 1.91
C ALA A 20 -1.21 5.09 1.59
N ALA A 21 -0.54 5.28 0.46
CA ALA A 21 -0.10 6.58 0.00
C ALA A 21 -0.90 7.02 -1.21
N ILE A 22 -1.41 8.23 -1.16
CA ILE A 22 -2.00 8.90 -2.31
C ILE A 22 -0.93 9.81 -2.88
N ILE A 23 -0.42 9.46 -4.05
CA ILE A 23 0.65 10.16 -4.72
C ILE A 23 0.11 10.71 -6.03
N VAL A 24 0.16 12.04 -6.18
CA VAL A 24 -0.29 12.71 -7.40
C VAL A 24 0.90 13.46 -8.00
N GLU A 25 1.23 13.14 -9.24
CA GLU A 25 2.30 13.78 -9.99
C GLU A 25 1.77 14.16 -11.38
N GLU A 26 1.90 15.42 -11.74
CA GLU A 26 1.50 15.90 -13.07
C GLU A 26 0.06 15.53 -13.45
N GLY A 27 -0.85 15.57 -12.45
CA GLY A 27 -2.27 15.24 -12.63
C GLY A 27 -2.56 13.74 -12.69
N ASN A 28 -1.58 12.88 -12.45
CA ASN A 28 -1.75 11.44 -12.44
C ASN A 28 -1.64 10.88 -11.03
N VAL A 29 -2.40 9.85 -10.74
CA VAL A 29 -2.35 9.12 -9.46
C VAL A 29 -1.54 7.85 -9.64
N LEU A 30 -0.63 7.59 -8.72
CA LEU A 30 0.21 6.41 -8.76
C LEU A 30 -0.49 5.23 -8.10
N PHE A 31 -0.55 4.12 -8.81
CA PHE A 31 -1.10 2.85 -8.33
C PHE A 31 -0.12 1.71 -8.56
N VAL A 32 -0.36 0.61 -7.86
CA VAL A 32 0.36 -0.64 -8.04
C VAL A 32 -0.49 -1.59 -8.86
N ARG A 33 0.14 -2.20 -9.86
CA ARG A 33 -0.45 -3.29 -10.65
C ARG A 33 0.29 -4.57 -10.30
N SER A 34 -0.45 -5.61 -9.97
CA SER A 34 0.14 -6.94 -9.72
C SER A 34 -0.21 -7.89 -10.85
N SER A 35 0.72 -8.77 -11.20
CA SER A 35 0.48 -9.82 -12.18
C SER A 35 -0.56 -10.85 -11.70
N GLY A 36 -0.82 -10.90 -10.40
CA GLY A 36 -1.75 -11.86 -9.79
C GLY A 36 -3.19 -11.38 -9.65
N CYS A 37 -3.49 -10.15 -10.08
CA CYS A 37 -4.84 -9.62 -9.97
C CYS A 37 -5.16 -8.68 -11.13
N ASP A 38 -6.46 -8.44 -11.33
CA ASP A 38 -6.97 -7.63 -12.42
C ASP A 38 -7.40 -6.22 -11.99
N TYR A 39 -7.05 -5.83 -10.77
CA TYR A 39 -7.34 -4.50 -10.25
C TYR A 39 -6.06 -3.80 -9.81
N LEU A 40 -6.15 -2.49 -9.64
CA LEU A 40 -5.06 -1.67 -9.13
C LEU A 40 -5.25 -1.47 -7.63
N TYR A 41 -4.14 -1.29 -6.91
CA TYR A 41 -4.21 -0.92 -5.51
C TYR A 41 -3.21 0.18 -5.17
N THR A 42 -3.40 0.81 -4.02
CA THR A 42 -2.56 1.93 -3.59
C THR A 42 -1.18 1.46 -3.18
N VAL A 43 -0.20 2.34 -3.36
CA VAL A 43 1.13 2.16 -2.78
C VAL A 43 0.97 2.10 -1.26
N GLY A 44 1.61 1.16 -0.61
CA GLY A 44 1.55 1.02 0.84
C GLY A 44 1.78 -0.41 1.29
N GLY A 45 1.49 -0.64 2.56
CA GLY A 45 1.69 -1.97 3.13
C GLY A 45 1.43 -2.03 4.63
N GLY A 46 1.75 -3.17 5.22
CA GLY A 46 1.52 -3.43 6.63
C GLY A 46 2.46 -2.65 7.53
N VAL A 47 1.91 -2.12 8.61
CA VAL A 47 2.68 -1.48 9.67
C VAL A 47 3.41 -2.56 10.47
N HIS A 48 4.67 -2.37 10.74
CA HIS A 48 5.44 -3.29 11.58
C HIS A 48 5.24 -2.94 13.06
N VAL A 49 5.40 -3.94 13.91
CA VAL A 49 5.37 -3.72 15.37
C VAL A 49 6.46 -2.72 15.73
N ASN A 50 6.13 -1.74 16.55
CA ASN A 50 7.02 -0.64 16.97
C ASN A 50 7.33 0.38 15.86
N GLU A 51 6.59 0.36 14.78
CA GLU A 51 6.68 1.34 13.71
C GLU A 51 5.44 2.22 13.76
N THR A 52 5.60 3.53 13.58
CA THR A 52 4.43 4.41 13.44
C THR A 52 3.88 4.29 12.03
N SER A 53 2.61 4.69 11.84
CA SER A 53 2.00 4.70 10.51
C SER A 53 2.76 5.63 9.55
N GLU A 54 3.30 6.75 10.06
CA GLU A 54 4.08 7.69 9.25
C GLU A 54 5.40 7.07 8.80
N GLU A 55 6.12 6.40 9.71
CA GLU A 55 7.34 5.67 9.37
C GLU A 55 7.07 4.58 8.35
N CYS A 56 5.97 3.85 8.54
CA CYS A 56 5.55 2.79 7.64
C CYS A 56 5.33 3.29 6.22
N ILE A 57 4.54 4.37 6.05
CA ILE A 57 4.22 4.83 4.71
C ILE A 57 5.47 5.35 3.97
N LYS A 58 6.37 6.01 4.69
CA LYS A 58 7.63 6.47 4.08
C LYS A 58 8.50 5.30 3.66
N ARG A 59 8.57 4.25 4.48
CA ARG A 59 9.30 3.02 4.16
C ARG A 59 8.70 2.31 2.95
N GLU A 60 7.38 2.10 2.96
CA GLU A 60 6.69 1.38 1.88
C GLU A 60 6.81 2.12 0.55
N VAL A 61 6.64 3.45 0.56
CA VAL A 61 6.77 4.25 -0.65
C VAL A 61 8.19 4.13 -1.23
N LEU A 62 9.21 4.19 -0.37
CA LEU A 62 10.60 4.03 -0.82
C LEU A 62 10.84 2.63 -1.40
N GLU A 63 10.33 1.60 -0.74
CA GLU A 63 10.48 0.21 -1.19
C GLU A 63 9.82 -0.02 -2.55
N GLU A 64 8.63 0.51 -2.74
CA GLU A 64 7.83 0.25 -3.95
C GLU A 64 8.16 1.17 -5.12
N THR A 65 8.54 2.41 -4.86
CA THR A 65 8.82 3.39 -5.91
C THR A 65 10.30 3.63 -6.17
N GLY A 66 11.15 3.29 -5.20
CA GLY A 66 12.58 3.54 -5.28
C GLY A 66 12.98 4.98 -5.02
N VAL A 67 12.02 5.85 -4.67
CA VAL A 67 12.28 7.26 -4.41
C VAL A 67 11.61 7.67 -3.09
N PRO A 68 12.27 8.52 -2.28
CA PRO A 68 11.67 8.97 -1.03
C PRO A 68 10.57 10.00 -1.28
N TYR A 69 9.51 9.93 -0.48
CA TYR A 69 8.42 10.89 -0.48
C TYR A 69 8.22 11.43 0.93
N GLU A 70 7.85 12.69 1.03
CA GLU A 70 7.47 13.30 2.28
C GLU A 70 5.95 13.30 2.43
N ILE A 71 5.48 13.18 3.67
CA ILE A 71 4.05 13.22 3.97
C ILE A 71 3.56 14.66 3.94
N ASP A 72 2.44 14.90 3.24
CA ASP A 72 1.75 16.17 3.37
C ASP A 72 0.82 16.12 4.58
N HIS A 73 -0.11 15.18 4.61
CA HIS A 73 -1.00 15.01 5.76
C HIS A 73 -1.71 13.66 5.73
N LEU A 74 -2.21 13.24 6.90
CA LEU A 74 -3.12 12.11 7.01
C LEU A 74 -4.49 12.54 6.49
N ALA A 75 -4.98 11.87 5.47
CA ALA A 75 -6.24 12.22 4.81
C ALA A 75 -7.43 11.47 5.40
N VAL A 76 -7.30 10.16 5.57
CA VAL A 76 -8.40 9.29 5.96
C VAL A 76 -7.89 8.16 6.83
N VAL A 77 -8.68 7.80 7.84
CA VAL A 77 -8.55 6.54 8.57
C VAL A 77 -9.82 5.77 8.27
N CYS A 78 -9.70 4.56 7.76
CA CYS A 78 -10.88 3.75 7.43
C CYS A 78 -10.72 2.33 7.92
N GLU A 79 -11.87 1.68 8.09
CA GLU A 79 -11.93 0.26 8.36
C GLU A 79 -12.52 -0.40 7.13
N ASN A 80 -11.85 -1.42 6.63
CA ASN A 80 -12.25 -2.12 5.43
C ASN A 80 -12.55 -3.58 5.75
N PHE A 81 -13.75 -4.02 5.39
CA PHE A 81 -14.23 -5.38 5.65
C PHE A 81 -14.51 -6.06 4.31
N PHE A 82 -13.88 -7.20 4.09
CA PHE A 82 -14.10 -7.96 2.85
C PHE A 82 -13.76 -9.42 3.05
N THR A 83 -14.26 -10.26 2.13
CA THR A 83 -13.87 -11.66 2.06
C THR A 83 -12.87 -11.81 0.92
N GLY A 84 -11.72 -12.40 1.21
CA GLY A 84 -10.68 -12.63 0.21
C GLY A 84 -11.18 -13.53 -0.91
N GLN A 85 -10.89 -13.18 -2.15
CA GLN A 85 -11.34 -13.92 -3.33
C GLN A 85 -10.25 -14.78 -3.94
N ASN A 86 -8.98 -14.38 -3.76
CA ASN A 86 -7.83 -14.98 -4.42
C ASN A 86 -6.61 -15.07 -3.51
N GLY A 87 -5.72 -15.98 -3.85
CA GLY A 87 -4.38 -16.05 -3.26
C GLY A 87 -4.39 -16.41 -1.78
N ALA A 88 -3.46 -15.81 -1.04
CA ALA A 88 -3.26 -16.09 0.38
C ALA A 88 -4.46 -15.73 1.25
N PHE A 89 -5.34 -14.86 0.78
CA PHE A 89 -6.49 -14.36 1.54
C PHE A 89 -7.81 -15.00 1.12
N GLU A 90 -7.77 -16.00 0.26
CA GLU A 90 -8.97 -16.67 -0.23
C GLU A 90 -9.80 -17.24 0.93
N LYS A 91 -11.08 -16.90 0.93
CA LYS A 91 -12.07 -17.31 1.94
C LYS A 91 -11.83 -16.77 3.36
N LEU A 92 -10.84 -15.90 3.55
CA LEU A 92 -10.65 -15.24 4.84
C LEU A 92 -11.62 -14.08 4.99
N HIS A 93 -12.16 -13.92 6.18
CA HIS A 93 -12.92 -12.73 6.56
C HIS A 93 -11.90 -11.68 7.00
N CYS A 94 -11.70 -10.67 6.17
CA CYS A 94 -10.66 -9.68 6.36
C CYS A 94 -11.20 -8.41 7.01
N HIS A 95 -10.47 -7.89 7.98
CA HIS A 95 -10.73 -6.64 8.66
C HIS A 95 -9.44 -5.84 8.65
N CYS A 96 -9.39 -4.76 7.86
CA CYS A 96 -8.21 -3.92 7.76
C CYS A 96 -8.47 -2.55 8.37
N LEU A 97 -7.56 -2.12 9.22
CA LEU A 97 -7.48 -0.72 9.68
C LEU A 97 -6.47 -0.03 8.76
N GLU A 98 -6.91 0.99 8.03
CA GLU A 98 -6.11 1.61 6.98
C GLU A 98 -5.95 3.11 7.19
N PHE A 99 -4.69 3.57 7.14
CA PHE A 99 -4.34 4.98 7.24
C PHE A 99 -3.89 5.46 5.86
N TYR A 100 -4.63 6.41 5.27
CA TYR A 100 -4.32 6.97 3.95
C TYR A 100 -3.64 8.33 4.12
N PHE A 101 -2.42 8.43 3.61
CA PHE A 101 -1.64 9.67 3.64
C PHE A 101 -1.55 10.28 2.25
N ILE A 102 -1.76 11.59 2.18
CA ILE A 102 -1.44 12.34 0.98
C ILE A 102 0.03 12.72 1.08
N MET A 103 0.79 12.37 0.06
CA MET A 103 2.21 12.65 0.00
C MET A 103 2.45 13.97 -0.74
N LYS A 104 3.54 14.65 -0.40
CA LYS A 104 3.93 15.86 -1.11
C LYS A 104 4.42 15.50 -2.50
N SER A 105 3.96 16.22 -3.51
CA SER A 105 4.44 16.02 -4.88
C SER A 105 5.94 16.27 -4.96
N ARG A 106 6.63 15.44 -5.73
CA ARG A 106 8.06 15.64 -6.05
C ARG A 106 8.25 16.46 -7.32
N GLY A 107 7.16 16.73 -8.05
CA GLY A 107 7.22 17.42 -9.34
C GLY A 107 7.68 16.55 -10.50
N SER A 108 7.69 15.23 -10.31
CA SER A 108 8.16 14.29 -11.33
C SER A 108 7.49 12.93 -11.17
N LYS A 109 7.16 12.30 -12.29
CA LYS A 109 6.67 10.93 -12.33
C LYS A 109 7.79 9.90 -12.37
N LYS A 110 9.05 10.35 -12.45
CA LYS A 110 10.20 9.46 -12.52
C LYS A 110 10.40 8.73 -11.21
N LEU A 111 10.46 7.41 -11.28
CA LEU A 111 10.63 6.51 -10.13
C LEU A 111 12.02 5.87 -10.16
N GLY A 112 12.38 5.26 -9.04
CA GLY A 112 13.60 4.48 -8.94
C GLY A 112 13.43 3.12 -9.61
N ASP A 113 14.55 2.44 -9.78
CA ASP A 113 14.60 1.12 -10.38
C ASP A 113 14.50 0.05 -9.29
N VAL A 114 13.28 -0.40 -9.02
CA VAL A 114 13.01 -1.40 -7.98
C VAL A 114 12.13 -2.52 -8.51
N THR A 115 12.26 -3.69 -7.90
CA THR A 115 11.35 -4.81 -8.13
C THR A 115 10.69 -5.14 -6.80
N SER A 116 9.37 -5.12 -6.80
CA SER A 116 8.55 -5.45 -5.63
C SER A 116 7.75 -6.71 -5.89
N ILE A 117 7.58 -7.53 -4.85
CA ILE A 117 6.82 -8.78 -4.90
C ILE A 117 5.82 -8.74 -3.75
N ASN A 118 4.54 -8.99 -4.06
CA ASN A 118 3.49 -8.97 -3.04
C ASN A 118 3.44 -10.28 -2.23
N ALA A 119 2.49 -10.36 -1.29
CA ALA A 119 2.32 -11.50 -0.39
C ALA A 119 2.02 -12.82 -1.13
N ASP A 120 1.47 -12.76 -2.34
CA ASP A 120 1.17 -13.93 -3.17
C ASP A 120 2.36 -14.34 -4.06
N GLY A 121 3.49 -13.65 -3.95
CA GLY A 121 4.65 -13.91 -4.78
C GLY A 121 4.54 -13.32 -6.18
N CYS A 122 3.55 -12.47 -6.45
CA CYS A 122 3.34 -11.85 -7.74
C CYS A 122 4.14 -10.55 -7.87
N LYS A 123 4.70 -10.33 -9.06
CA LYS A 123 5.46 -9.12 -9.35
C LYS A 123 4.55 -7.89 -9.37
N GLU A 124 5.00 -6.84 -8.71
CA GLU A 124 4.31 -5.56 -8.67
C GLU A 124 4.96 -4.55 -9.60
N VAL A 125 4.14 -3.76 -10.29
CA VAL A 125 4.59 -2.72 -11.21
C VAL A 125 3.84 -1.43 -10.91
N MET A 126 4.58 -0.31 -10.86
CA MET A 126 3.97 1.00 -10.66
C MET A 126 3.27 1.46 -11.94
N THR A 127 2.08 2.02 -11.79
CA THR A 127 1.26 2.51 -12.90
C THR A 127 0.66 3.85 -12.51
N CYS A 128 0.81 4.85 -13.38
CA CYS A 128 0.19 6.17 -13.19
C CYS A 128 -1.06 6.27 -14.03
N LEU A 129 -2.18 6.61 -13.41
CA LEU A 129 -3.44 6.85 -14.09
C LEU A 129 -3.76 8.33 -14.08
N ARG A 130 -4.23 8.85 -15.22
CA ARG A 130 -4.65 10.24 -15.32
C ARG A 130 -5.89 10.46 -14.47
N ARG A 131 -5.84 11.48 -13.62
CA ARG A 131 -6.98 11.88 -12.82
C ARG A 131 -8.08 12.43 -13.73
N LYS A 132 -9.28 11.87 -13.63
CA LYS A 132 -10.48 12.40 -14.27
C LYS A 132 -11.10 13.43 -13.33
N ILE A 133 -11.38 14.58 -13.85
CA ILE A 133 -12.04 15.65 -13.13
C ILE A 133 -13.54 15.56 -13.39
#